data_3d24803bdf7e09bea6f7b81bb96ccf6d
#
_entry.id   3d24803bdf7e09bea6f7b81bb96ccf6d
#
_cell.length_a   1.000
_cell.length_b   1.000
_cell.length_c   1.000
_cell.angle_alpha   90.00
_cell.angle_beta   90.00
_cell.angle_gamma   90.00
#
_symmetry.space_group_name_H-M   'P 1'
#
loop_
_entity.id
_entity.type
_entity.pdbx_description
1 polymer ?
#
loop_
_entity_poly.entity_id
_entity_poly.type
_entity_poly.pdbx_seq_one_letter_code
_entity_poly.pdbx_strand_id
1 'polypeptide(L)'
;MTEERKSENALRKPRVDVVIPTYKPGKKFSRLLKMLEKQTYPVGKIIVMNTEKAFWNEKGFEGIGNLHVHHLTKAEFDHGATRNRGMRFSRADIVVFMTDDAVPADEFLIEKLVGAFEQRGPEGEAVIMAYARQLPDKDCPLAERYTRSFNYPEKSCLKTKADLKRLGIKTFFASNVCCAYDREKFWFQGGFIQNAIFNEDMIFAGKAVMEDDYAIAYVADAKVIHSHNYNCTQQFKRNFDLAVSQ
;
A
#
# COMPACT_ATOMS: atom_id res chain seq x y z
N MET A 1 22.30 7.90 19.45
CA MET A 1 22.78 6.96 18.42
C MET A 1 24.11 7.48 17.94
N THR A 2 25.19 6.68 18.06
CA THR A 2 26.55 7.06 17.67
C THR A 2 26.65 7.17 16.13
N GLU A 3 27.55 8.03 15.63
CA GLU A 3 27.77 8.24 14.17
C GLU A 3 28.15 6.95 13.45
N GLU A 4 28.85 6.01 14.10
CA GLU A 4 29.14 4.67 13.56
C GLU A 4 27.90 3.86 13.21
N ARG A 5 26.85 3.90 14.04
CA ARG A 5 25.57 3.24 13.72
C ARG A 5 24.80 3.90 12.56
N LYS A 6 25.06 5.21 12.32
CA LYS A 6 24.51 5.90 11.15
C LYS A 6 25.23 5.51 9.86
N SER A 7 26.55 5.29 9.91
CA SER A 7 27.33 4.89 8.73
C SER A 7 27.10 3.42 8.34
N GLU A 8 26.97 2.50 9.29
CA GLU A 8 26.62 1.10 9.01
C GLU A 8 25.21 0.93 8.44
N ASN A 9 24.24 1.74 8.87
CA ASN A 9 22.89 1.72 8.33
C ASN A 9 22.80 2.29 6.89
N ALA A 10 23.71 3.15 6.47
CA ALA A 10 23.74 3.74 5.13
C ALA A 10 24.15 2.74 4.02
N LEU A 11 24.79 1.62 4.37
CA LEU A 11 25.28 0.60 3.42
C LEU A 11 24.34 -0.63 3.28
N ARG A 12 23.36 -0.75 4.16
CA ARG A 12 22.46 -1.91 4.17
C ARG A 12 21.17 -1.64 3.37
N LYS A 13 20.85 -2.53 2.43
CA LYS A 13 19.54 -2.50 1.76
C LYS A 13 18.42 -2.55 2.78
N PRO A 14 17.38 -1.69 2.69
CA PRO A 14 16.23 -1.71 3.58
C PRO A 14 15.54 -3.08 3.60
N ARG A 15 15.18 -3.59 4.77
CA ARG A 15 14.33 -4.80 4.87
C ARG A 15 12.90 -4.41 4.57
N VAL A 16 12.20 -5.31 3.85
CA VAL A 16 10.81 -5.09 3.43
C VAL A 16 9.93 -6.22 3.94
N ASP A 17 8.83 -5.88 4.61
CA ASP A 17 7.72 -6.78 4.90
C ASP A 17 6.47 -6.33 4.13
N VAL A 18 5.56 -7.28 3.86
CA VAL A 18 4.28 -7.00 3.21
C VAL A 18 3.15 -7.30 4.18
N VAL A 19 2.17 -6.39 4.29
CA VAL A 19 0.97 -6.57 5.14
C VAL A 19 -0.27 -6.61 4.25
N ILE A 20 -1.06 -7.68 4.39
CA ILE A 20 -2.23 -7.92 3.53
C ILE A 20 -3.45 -8.19 4.41
N PRO A 21 -4.37 -7.23 4.58
CA PRO A 21 -5.71 -7.52 5.08
C PRO A 21 -6.46 -8.39 4.07
N THR A 22 -7.14 -9.45 4.55
CA THR A 22 -7.92 -10.33 3.68
C THR A 22 -9.22 -10.79 4.32
N TYR A 23 -10.20 -11.03 3.47
CA TYR A 23 -11.48 -11.63 3.83
C TYR A 23 -11.92 -12.60 2.75
N LYS A 24 -12.05 -13.89 3.09
CA LYS A 24 -12.39 -14.97 2.14
C LYS A 24 -11.37 -15.02 0.98
N PRO A 25 -10.07 -15.24 1.25
CA PRO A 25 -9.04 -15.22 0.23
C PRO A 25 -9.33 -16.18 -0.91
N GLY A 26 -9.23 -15.68 -2.15
CA GLY A 26 -9.56 -16.41 -3.36
C GLY A 26 -8.34 -16.64 -4.27
N LYS A 27 -8.61 -16.97 -5.55
CA LYS A 27 -7.58 -17.26 -6.56
C LYS A 27 -6.60 -16.09 -6.78
N LYS A 28 -7.07 -14.84 -6.69
CA LYS A 28 -6.21 -13.65 -6.84
C LYS A 28 -5.20 -13.58 -5.70
N PHE A 29 -5.62 -13.87 -4.46
CA PHE A 29 -4.74 -13.92 -3.30
C PHE A 29 -3.63 -14.99 -3.45
N SER A 30 -3.98 -16.19 -3.90
CA SER A 30 -2.96 -17.24 -4.17
C SER A 30 -1.98 -16.81 -5.26
N ARG A 31 -2.44 -16.08 -6.27
CA ARG A 31 -1.56 -15.53 -7.32
C ARG A 31 -0.68 -14.40 -6.78
N LEU A 32 -1.22 -13.54 -5.93
CA LEU A 32 -0.48 -12.48 -5.24
C LEU A 32 0.71 -13.07 -4.46
N LEU A 33 0.46 -14.08 -3.61
CA LEU A 33 1.51 -14.72 -2.82
C LEU A 33 2.62 -15.31 -3.71
N LYS A 34 2.26 -16.02 -4.78
CA LYS A 34 3.23 -16.57 -5.75
C LYS A 34 4.05 -15.49 -6.45
N MET A 35 3.47 -14.32 -6.68
CA MET A 35 4.19 -13.19 -7.29
C MET A 35 5.09 -12.47 -6.28
N LEU A 36 4.74 -12.45 -4.99
CA LEU A 36 5.61 -11.94 -3.94
C LEU A 36 6.85 -12.81 -3.73
N GLU A 37 6.73 -14.13 -3.86
CA GLU A 37 7.89 -15.05 -3.81
C GLU A 37 8.89 -14.84 -4.97
N LYS A 38 8.41 -14.31 -6.11
CA LYS A 38 9.23 -14.09 -7.32
C LYS A 38 9.90 -12.72 -7.37
N GLN A 39 9.66 -11.84 -6.39
CA GLN A 39 10.21 -10.50 -6.42
C GLN A 39 11.74 -10.49 -6.39
N THR A 40 12.36 -9.65 -7.22
CA THR A 40 13.83 -9.44 -7.26
C THR A 40 14.35 -8.83 -5.97
N TYR A 41 13.52 -8.02 -5.31
CA TYR A 41 13.81 -7.51 -3.98
C TYR A 41 13.19 -8.42 -2.93
N PRO A 42 13.97 -8.97 -1.99
CA PRO A 42 13.49 -9.99 -1.08
C PRO A 42 12.42 -9.44 -0.11
N VAL A 43 11.31 -10.15 0.00
CA VAL A 43 10.27 -9.92 0.99
C VAL A 43 10.59 -10.73 2.25
N GLY A 44 10.78 -10.06 3.39
CA GLY A 44 11.07 -10.69 4.67
C GLY A 44 9.87 -11.47 5.18
N LYS A 45 8.84 -10.77 5.63
CA LYS A 45 7.59 -11.39 6.10
C LYS A 45 6.42 -10.98 5.21
N ILE A 46 5.52 -11.93 4.97
CA ILE A 46 4.18 -11.67 4.44
C ILE A 46 3.21 -11.83 5.61
N ILE A 47 2.72 -10.70 6.14
CA ILE A 47 1.86 -10.63 7.32
C ILE A 47 0.42 -10.51 6.84
N VAL A 48 -0.35 -11.58 7.01
CA VAL A 48 -1.76 -11.64 6.61
C VAL A 48 -2.65 -11.34 7.81
N MET A 49 -3.49 -10.33 7.69
CA MET A 49 -4.53 -9.97 8.65
C MET A 49 -5.87 -10.55 8.17
N ASN A 50 -6.12 -11.82 8.48
CA ASN A 50 -7.28 -12.54 7.97
C ASN A 50 -8.52 -12.31 8.83
N THR A 51 -9.56 -11.73 8.23
CA THR A 51 -10.87 -11.57 8.86
C THR A 51 -11.65 -12.87 8.78
N GLU A 52 -12.11 -13.37 9.93
CA GLU A 52 -12.85 -14.63 10.13
C GLU A 52 -12.01 -15.89 9.82
N LYS A 53 -11.49 -16.51 10.88
CA LYS A 53 -10.69 -17.74 10.79
C LYS A 53 -11.35 -18.85 9.99
N ALA A 54 -12.69 -18.95 10.04
CA ALA A 54 -13.46 -19.97 9.32
C ALA A 54 -13.30 -19.91 7.79
N PHE A 55 -12.87 -18.78 7.24
CA PHE A 55 -12.63 -18.62 5.80
C PHE A 55 -11.18 -18.82 5.39
N TRP A 56 -10.29 -19.10 6.33
CA TRP A 56 -8.89 -19.38 6.06
C TRP A 56 -8.65 -20.87 5.79
N ASN A 57 -8.06 -21.19 4.64
CA ASN A 57 -7.65 -22.55 4.31
C ASN A 57 -6.13 -22.69 4.43
N GLU A 58 -5.66 -23.23 5.56
CA GLU A 58 -4.22 -23.39 5.82
C GLU A 58 -3.52 -24.25 4.75
N LYS A 59 -4.17 -25.35 4.32
CA LYS A 59 -3.61 -26.26 3.30
C LYS A 59 -3.35 -25.59 1.95
N GLY A 60 -4.08 -24.51 1.65
CA GLY A 60 -3.92 -23.77 0.40
C GLY A 60 -2.64 -22.95 0.32
N PHE A 61 -1.95 -22.73 1.45
CA PHE A 61 -0.79 -21.83 1.57
C PHE A 61 0.39 -22.49 2.29
N GLU A 62 0.33 -23.81 2.48
CA GLU A 62 1.45 -24.62 2.99
C GLU A 62 2.65 -24.49 2.04
N GLY A 63 3.85 -24.30 2.60
CA GLY A 63 5.09 -24.17 1.83
C GLY A 63 5.58 -22.74 1.61
N ILE A 64 4.79 -21.71 1.94
CA ILE A 64 5.26 -20.31 1.93
C ILE A 64 5.90 -19.99 3.28
N GLY A 65 7.24 -20.15 3.34
CA GLY A 65 7.99 -20.16 4.62
C GLY A 65 7.99 -18.84 5.39
N ASN A 66 7.71 -17.70 4.73
CA ASN A 66 7.68 -16.36 5.32
C ASN A 66 6.26 -15.81 5.53
N LEU A 67 5.22 -16.66 5.42
CA LEU A 67 3.82 -16.30 5.63
C LEU A 67 3.46 -16.35 7.12
N HIS A 68 2.98 -15.24 7.66
CA HIS A 68 2.54 -15.08 9.04
C HIS A 68 1.07 -14.66 9.07
N VAL A 69 0.18 -15.51 9.56
CA VAL A 69 -1.26 -15.27 9.55
C VAL A 69 -1.76 -14.90 10.94
N HIS A 70 -2.48 -13.80 11.03
CA HIS A 70 -3.16 -13.32 12.21
C HIS A 70 -4.66 -13.21 11.93
N HIS A 71 -5.46 -13.88 12.76
CA HIS A 71 -6.91 -13.84 12.61
C HIS A 71 -7.53 -12.72 13.45
N LEU A 72 -8.58 -12.12 12.91
CA LEU A 72 -9.46 -11.18 13.58
C LEU A 72 -10.90 -11.49 13.22
N THR A 73 -11.83 -11.07 14.07
CA THR A 73 -13.26 -11.17 13.79
C THR A 73 -13.71 -10.00 12.89
N LYS A 74 -14.89 -10.15 12.27
CA LYS A 74 -15.49 -9.07 11.49
C LYS A 74 -15.76 -7.81 12.34
N ALA A 75 -16.07 -7.97 13.61
CA ALA A 75 -16.29 -6.86 14.54
C ALA A 75 -14.99 -6.10 14.89
N GLU A 76 -13.83 -6.77 14.83
CA GLU A 76 -12.51 -6.14 15.05
C GLU A 76 -11.95 -5.49 13.79
N PHE A 77 -12.55 -5.76 12.63
CA PHE A 77 -12.04 -5.23 11.37
C PHE A 77 -12.32 -3.74 11.23
N ASP A 78 -11.28 -2.99 11.00
CA ASP A 78 -11.27 -1.58 10.61
C ASP A 78 -10.11 -1.36 9.65
N HIS A 79 -10.30 -0.54 8.62
CA HIS A 79 -9.29 -0.36 7.57
C HIS A 79 -7.95 0.15 8.11
N GLY A 80 -7.96 1.18 8.95
CA GLY A 80 -6.76 1.76 9.55
C GLY A 80 -6.20 0.90 10.69
N ALA A 81 -7.07 0.49 11.64
CA ALA A 81 -6.65 -0.30 12.81
C ALA A 81 -6.05 -1.65 12.42
N THR A 82 -6.64 -2.35 11.44
CA THR A 82 -6.14 -3.64 10.95
C THR A 82 -4.75 -3.51 10.34
N ARG A 83 -4.52 -2.46 9.53
CA ARG A 83 -3.19 -2.17 8.96
C ARG A 83 -2.18 -1.76 10.02
N ASN A 84 -2.57 -0.92 10.98
CA ASN A 84 -1.73 -0.56 12.13
C ASN A 84 -1.32 -1.81 12.93
N ARG A 85 -2.27 -2.74 13.17
CA ARG A 85 -1.99 -4.01 13.85
C ARG A 85 -1.00 -4.85 13.03
N GLY A 86 -1.18 -4.95 11.71
CA GLY A 86 -0.24 -5.65 10.82
C GLY A 86 1.15 -5.02 10.83
N MET A 87 1.25 -3.68 10.79
CA MET A 87 2.51 -2.94 10.88
C MET A 87 3.27 -3.23 12.19
N ARG A 88 2.57 -3.45 13.32
CA ARG A 88 3.22 -3.79 14.62
C ARG A 88 3.91 -5.15 14.62
N PHE A 89 3.48 -6.09 13.77
CA PHE A 89 4.14 -7.40 13.63
C PHE A 89 5.40 -7.34 12.76
N SER A 90 5.60 -6.25 12.02
CA SER A 90 6.80 -6.01 11.23
C SER A 90 7.95 -5.44 12.06
N ARG A 91 9.17 -5.81 11.67
CA ARG A 91 10.44 -5.21 12.12
C ARG A 91 11.27 -4.72 10.92
N ALA A 92 10.68 -4.68 9.75
CA ALA A 92 11.31 -4.18 8.54
C ALA A 92 11.47 -2.66 8.58
N ASP A 93 12.30 -2.12 7.70
CA ASP A 93 12.53 -0.69 7.57
C ASP A 93 11.41 -0.07 6.72
N ILE A 94 10.93 -0.82 5.72
CA ILE A 94 9.81 -0.46 4.84
C ILE A 94 8.73 -1.54 4.96
N VAL A 95 7.47 -1.11 5.02
CA VAL A 95 6.31 -2.01 5.00
C VAL A 95 5.41 -1.67 3.82
N VAL A 96 5.09 -2.67 3.02
CA VAL A 96 4.18 -2.53 1.88
C VAL A 96 2.80 -3.04 2.28
N PHE A 97 1.80 -2.17 2.27
CA PHE A 97 0.41 -2.62 2.35
C PHE A 97 -0.10 -3.00 0.96
N MET A 98 -0.81 -4.11 0.89
CA MET A 98 -1.49 -4.55 -0.33
C MET A 98 -2.89 -5.03 0.00
N THR A 99 -3.85 -4.86 -0.93
CA THR A 99 -5.12 -5.59 -0.87
C THR A 99 -4.94 -7.01 -1.40
N ASP A 100 -5.77 -7.94 -0.96
CA ASP A 100 -5.63 -9.37 -1.26
C ASP A 100 -5.92 -9.75 -2.73
N ASP A 101 -6.35 -8.78 -3.54
CA ASP A 101 -6.63 -8.92 -4.95
C ASP A 101 -5.71 -8.08 -5.86
N ALA A 102 -4.73 -7.36 -5.28
CA ALA A 102 -3.74 -6.58 -6.01
C ALA A 102 -2.52 -7.45 -6.38
N VAL A 103 -2.49 -7.99 -7.59
CA VAL A 103 -1.43 -8.90 -8.03
C VAL A 103 -0.29 -8.12 -8.68
N PRO A 104 0.98 -8.27 -8.24
CA PRO A 104 2.13 -7.69 -8.93
C PRO A 104 2.13 -8.04 -10.43
N ALA A 105 2.34 -7.06 -11.28
CA ALA A 105 2.37 -7.27 -12.73
C ALA A 105 3.68 -7.90 -13.21
N ASP A 106 4.76 -7.68 -12.47
CA ASP A 106 6.11 -8.21 -12.72
C ASP A 106 6.86 -8.48 -11.40
N GLU A 107 8.09 -8.99 -11.51
CA GLU A 107 8.98 -9.30 -10.38
C GLU A 107 9.71 -8.08 -9.80
N PHE A 108 9.52 -6.89 -10.33
CA PHE A 108 10.25 -5.67 -9.94
C PHE A 108 9.42 -4.71 -9.08
N LEU A 109 8.20 -5.07 -8.68
CA LEU A 109 7.29 -4.20 -7.94
C LEU A 109 7.93 -3.65 -6.66
N ILE A 110 8.47 -4.55 -5.82
CA ILE A 110 9.03 -4.17 -4.51
C ILE A 110 10.30 -3.33 -4.69
N GLU A 111 11.18 -3.70 -5.61
CA GLU A 111 12.40 -2.95 -5.92
C GLU A 111 12.10 -1.50 -6.34
N LYS A 112 11.12 -1.33 -7.24
CA LYS A 112 10.71 -0.01 -7.72
C LYS A 112 10.09 0.86 -6.61
N LEU A 113 9.28 0.26 -5.73
CA LEU A 113 8.73 0.97 -4.57
C LEU A 113 9.80 1.38 -3.57
N VAL A 114 10.75 0.49 -3.28
CA VAL A 114 11.87 0.78 -2.37
C VAL A 114 12.75 1.90 -2.91
N GLY A 115 13.09 1.88 -4.21
CA GLY A 115 13.89 2.91 -4.84
C GLY A 115 13.30 4.32 -4.77
N ALA A 116 11.98 4.45 -4.58
CA ALA A 116 11.35 5.75 -4.41
C ALA A 116 11.76 6.48 -3.13
N PHE A 117 12.17 5.77 -2.07
CA PHE A 117 12.59 6.37 -0.80
C PHE A 117 13.98 7.05 -0.87
N GLU A 118 14.73 6.78 -1.92
CA GLU A 118 16.01 7.47 -2.19
C GLU A 118 15.80 8.86 -2.81
N GLN A 119 14.61 9.12 -3.34
CA GLN A 119 14.28 10.39 -3.96
C GLN A 119 14.01 11.47 -2.90
N ARG A 120 14.14 12.73 -3.35
CA ARG A 120 13.80 13.90 -2.53
C ARG A 120 12.92 14.84 -3.35
N GLY A 121 12.01 15.52 -2.68
CA GLY A 121 11.25 16.59 -3.27
C GLY A 121 12.12 17.82 -3.61
N PRO A 122 11.55 18.84 -4.25
CA PRO A 122 12.28 20.02 -4.72
C PRO A 122 12.99 20.80 -3.62
N GLU A 123 12.46 20.78 -2.39
CA GLU A 123 13.04 21.46 -1.22
C GLU A 123 13.77 20.48 -0.27
N GLY A 124 14.03 19.25 -0.73
CA GLY A 124 14.72 18.21 0.03
C GLY A 124 13.80 17.29 0.83
N GLU A 125 12.49 17.37 0.61
CA GLU A 125 11.49 16.61 1.34
C GLU A 125 11.73 15.09 1.18
N ALA A 126 11.78 14.39 2.30
CA ALA A 126 11.96 12.94 2.30
C ALA A 126 10.66 12.24 1.91
N VAL A 127 10.76 11.18 1.11
CA VAL A 127 9.59 10.33 0.80
C VAL A 127 9.21 9.55 2.06
N ILE A 128 7.94 9.63 2.46
CA ILE A 128 7.36 8.86 3.57
C ILE A 128 6.59 7.64 3.08
N MET A 129 5.97 7.75 1.90
CA MET A 129 5.20 6.68 1.29
C MET A 129 5.34 6.68 -0.23
N ALA A 130 5.24 5.49 -0.83
CA ALA A 130 5.34 5.28 -2.27
C ALA A 130 4.26 4.31 -2.75
N TYR A 131 3.36 4.74 -3.65
CA TYR A 131 2.26 3.90 -4.12
C TYR A 131 2.40 3.52 -5.60
N ALA A 132 1.93 2.30 -5.89
CA ALA A 132 2.04 1.67 -7.19
C ALA A 132 0.95 2.12 -8.17
N ARG A 133 1.24 1.98 -9.45
CA ARG A 133 0.27 2.09 -10.55
C ARG A 133 -0.66 0.88 -10.55
N GLN A 134 -1.97 1.14 -10.55
CA GLN A 134 -2.98 0.09 -10.71
C GLN A 134 -3.35 -0.06 -12.19
N LEU A 135 -3.12 -1.25 -12.73
CA LEU A 135 -3.52 -1.63 -14.06
C LEU A 135 -4.87 -2.36 -14.03
N PRO A 136 -5.74 -2.13 -15.01
CA PRO A 136 -6.97 -2.89 -15.14
C PRO A 136 -6.69 -4.34 -15.54
N ASP A 137 -7.51 -5.28 -15.05
CA ASP A 137 -7.53 -6.65 -15.54
C ASP A 137 -8.03 -6.69 -17.00
N LYS A 138 -7.66 -7.75 -17.74
CA LYS A 138 -8.00 -7.88 -19.18
C LYS A 138 -9.51 -7.82 -19.44
N ASP A 139 -10.29 -8.35 -18.50
CA ASP A 139 -11.76 -8.51 -18.64
C ASP A 139 -12.56 -7.43 -17.92
N CYS A 140 -11.92 -6.33 -17.50
CA CYS A 140 -12.64 -5.28 -16.78
C CYS A 140 -13.42 -4.34 -17.72
N PRO A 141 -14.55 -3.76 -17.26
CA PRO A 141 -15.37 -2.81 -18.03
C PRO A 141 -14.58 -1.56 -18.49
N LEU A 142 -15.00 -0.96 -19.61
CA LEU A 142 -14.38 0.26 -20.16
C LEU A 142 -14.34 1.41 -19.16
N ALA A 143 -15.40 1.60 -18.36
CA ALA A 143 -15.46 2.63 -17.33
C ALA A 143 -14.35 2.45 -16.28
N GLU A 144 -14.08 1.21 -15.85
CA GLU A 144 -13.01 0.91 -14.91
C GLU A 144 -11.62 1.15 -15.55
N ARG A 145 -11.43 0.79 -16.82
CA ARG A 145 -10.18 1.08 -17.58
C ARG A 145 -9.91 2.59 -17.62
N TYR A 146 -10.94 3.37 -17.93
CA TYR A 146 -10.84 4.83 -17.94
C TYR A 146 -10.47 5.38 -16.57
N THR A 147 -11.16 4.92 -15.50
CA THR A 147 -10.88 5.34 -14.13
C THR A 147 -9.44 5.03 -13.72
N ARG A 148 -8.92 3.83 -14.07
CA ARG A 148 -7.53 3.46 -13.79
C ARG A 148 -6.55 4.34 -14.56
N SER A 149 -6.73 4.55 -15.84
CA SER A 149 -5.83 5.41 -16.65
C SER A 149 -5.83 6.86 -16.16
N PHE A 150 -6.99 7.38 -15.74
CA PHE A 150 -7.14 8.74 -15.21
C PHE A 150 -6.44 8.94 -13.86
N ASN A 151 -6.60 7.99 -12.92
CA ASN A 151 -6.03 8.09 -11.57
C ASN A 151 -4.57 7.63 -11.48
N TYR A 152 -4.13 6.79 -12.42
CA TYR A 152 -2.80 6.18 -12.42
C TYR A 152 -2.10 6.38 -13.76
N PRO A 153 -1.64 7.62 -14.07
CA PRO A 153 -0.99 7.97 -15.34
C PRO A 153 0.33 7.20 -15.51
N GLU A 154 0.90 7.28 -16.73
CA GLU A 154 2.13 6.54 -17.08
C GLU A 154 3.41 7.17 -16.54
N LYS A 155 3.33 8.38 -16.03
CA LYS A 155 4.48 9.15 -15.55
C LYS A 155 4.48 9.19 -14.02
N SER A 156 5.59 8.77 -13.42
CA SER A 156 5.85 8.91 -11.99
C SER A 156 5.96 10.38 -11.58
N CYS A 157 5.63 10.67 -10.32
CA CYS A 157 5.82 12.01 -9.76
C CYS A 157 6.02 11.94 -8.24
N LEU A 158 6.74 12.92 -7.71
CA LEU A 158 6.70 13.28 -6.30
C LEU A 158 5.64 14.35 -6.09
N LYS A 159 4.94 14.29 -4.98
CA LYS A 159 3.94 15.26 -4.56
C LYS A 159 4.34 15.80 -3.19
N THR A 160 4.41 17.11 -3.10
CA THR A 160 4.78 17.85 -1.90
C THR A 160 3.73 18.94 -1.60
N LYS A 161 3.89 19.64 -0.52
CA LYS A 161 3.02 20.78 -0.15
C LYS A 161 2.97 21.87 -1.24
N ALA A 162 4.06 22.06 -1.98
CA ALA A 162 4.11 23.03 -3.10
C ALA A 162 3.11 22.69 -4.22
N ASP A 163 2.73 21.41 -4.38
CA ASP A 163 1.76 20.98 -5.39
C ASP A 163 0.30 21.28 -5.05
N LEU A 164 0.01 21.70 -3.81
CA LEU A 164 -1.37 21.91 -3.35
C LEU A 164 -2.15 22.90 -4.22
N LYS A 165 -1.51 23.99 -4.65
CA LYS A 165 -2.15 24.98 -5.54
C LYS A 165 -2.51 24.39 -6.92
N ARG A 166 -1.74 23.45 -7.42
CA ARG A 166 -1.91 22.83 -8.74
C ARG A 166 -2.83 21.62 -8.73
N LEU A 167 -2.68 20.77 -7.73
CA LEU A 167 -3.35 19.46 -7.64
C LEU A 167 -4.56 19.45 -6.70
N GLY A 168 -4.71 20.46 -5.82
CA GLY A 168 -5.73 20.43 -4.78
C GLY A 168 -5.62 19.16 -3.91
N ILE A 169 -6.75 18.55 -3.58
CA ILE A 169 -6.81 17.33 -2.78
C ILE A 169 -6.04 16.14 -3.41
N LYS A 170 -5.82 16.14 -4.71
CA LYS A 170 -5.02 15.10 -5.41
C LYS A 170 -3.56 15.10 -4.99
N THR A 171 -3.06 16.16 -4.33
CA THR A 171 -1.74 16.18 -3.69
C THR A 171 -1.61 15.03 -2.69
N PHE A 172 -2.67 14.72 -1.96
CA PHE A 172 -2.69 13.69 -0.93
C PHE A 172 -3.14 12.32 -1.44
N PHE A 173 -3.52 12.23 -2.71
CA PHE A 173 -3.98 10.96 -3.27
C PHE A 173 -2.89 9.89 -3.16
N ALA A 174 -3.23 8.80 -2.53
CA ALA A 174 -2.43 7.59 -2.38
C ALA A 174 -3.37 6.38 -2.39
N SER A 175 -2.86 5.17 -2.40
CA SER A 175 -3.74 4.00 -2.37
C SER A 175 -3.08 2.79 -1.72
N ASN A 176 -3.65 2.36 -0.60
CA ASN A 176 -3.30 1.12 0.11
C ASN A 176 -3.64 -0.16 -0.66
N VAL A 177 -4.13 -0.06 -1.88
CA VAL A 177 -4.16 -1.20 -2.81
C VAL A 177 -2.75 -1.77 -3.02
N CYS A 178 -1.74 -0.90 -3.15
CA CYS A 178 -0.33 -1.25 -3.05
C CYS A 178 0.47 0.02 -2.73
N CYS A 179 0.91 0.15 -1.48
CA CYS A 179 1.65 1.32 -1.01
C CYS A 179 2.69 0.93 0.02
N ALA A 180 3.94 1.35 -0.21
CA ALA A 180 5.06 1.20 0.70
C ALA A 180 5.16 2.39 1.65
N TYR A 181 5.55 2.16 2.88
CA TYR A 181 5.71 3.16 3.93
C TYR A 181 7.06 2.99 4.63
N ASP A 182 7.74 4.08 4.90
CA ASP A 182 8.83 4.12 5.87
C ASP A 182 8.24 3.86 7.27
N ARG A 183 8.61 2.74 7.88
CA ARG A 183 7.96 2.28 9.13
C ARG A 183 8.23 3.21 10.31
N GLU A 184 9.42 3.80 10.40
CA GLU A 184 9.76 4.72 11.48
C GLU A 184 8.95 6.01 11.37
N LYS A 185 8.94 6.63 10.19
CA LYS A 185 8.15 7.83 9.91
C LYS A 185 6.65 7.57 10.03
N PHE A 186 6.17 6.38 9.62
CA PHE A 186 4.78 5.98 9.78
C PHE A 186 4.32 6.04 11.24
N TRP A 187 5.13 5.51 12.17
CA TRP A 187 4.81 5.57 13.59
C TRP A 187 5.04 6.94 14.20
N PHE A 188 5.99 7.71 13.69
CA PHE A 188 6.15 9.11 14.09
C PHE A 188 4.88 9.93 13.80
N GLN A 189 4.21 9.66 12.66
CA GLN A 189 2.93 10.26 12.29
C GLN A 189 1.73 9.72 13.12
N GLY A 190 1.94 8.69 13.95
CA GLY A 190 0.89 8.04 14.75
C GLY A 190 0.15 6.92 14.05
N GLY A 191 0.57 6.55 12.83
CA GLY A 191 -0.10 5.53 12.02
C GLY A 191 -1.40 6.02 11.37
N PHE A 192 -2.19 5.07 10.85
CA PHE A 192 -3.49 5.39 10.26
C PHE A 192 -4.52 5.74 11.32
N ILE A 193 -5.42 6.66 10.98
CA ILE A 193 -6.62 6.94 11.74
C ILE A 193 -7.50 5.68 11.81
N GLN A 194 -8.19 5.48 12.93
CA GLN A 194 -9.13 4.39 13.13
C GLN A 194 -10.57 4.91 12.95
N ASN A 195 -11.50 4.00 12.70
CA ASN A 195 -12.92 4.29 12.49
C ASN A 195 -13.22 5.18 11.26
N ALA A 196 -12.28 5.29 10.32
CA ALA A 196 -12.56 5.87 9.01
C ALA A 196 -13.21 4.80 8.11
N ILE A 197 -14.27 5.19 7.39
CA ILE A 197 -14.93 4.28 6.43
C ILE A 197 -13.96 3.91 5.32
N PHE A 198 -13.27 4.91 4.75
CA PHE A 198 -12.22 4.82 3.72
C PHE A 198 -11.21 5.96 3.87
N ASN A 199 -10.25 6.04 2.96
CA ASN A 199 -9.30 7.14 2.80
C ASN A 199 -8.30 7.32 3.97
N GLU A 200 -8.08 6.29 4.80
CA GLU A 200 -7.06 6.33 5.85
C GLU A 200 -5.66 6.66 5.30
N ASP A 201 -5.37 6.25 4.06
CA ASP A 201 -4.14 6.53 3.33
C ASP A 201 -4.05 8.00 2.90
N MET A 202 -5.13 8.60 2.40
CA MET A 202 -5.16 10.02 2.03
C MET A 202 -5.09 10.93 3.25
N ILE A 203 -5.75 10.56 4.36
CA ILE A 203 -5.69 11.32 5.62
C ILE A 203 -4.26 11.29 6.17
N PHE A 204 -3.63 10.11 6.18
CA PHE A 204 -2.22 9.97 6.57
C PHE A 204 -1.30 10.81 5.68
N ALA A 205 -1.49 10.73 4.36
CA ALA A 205 -0.73 11.50 3.39
C ALA A 205 -0.89 13.02 3.59
N GLY A 206 -2.13 13.48 3.84
CA GLY A 206 -2.43 14.88 4.11
C GLY A 206 -1.69 15.41 5.34
N LYS A 207 -1.73 14.66 6.44
CA LYS A 207 -1.00 15.00 7.65
C LYS A 207 0.51 15.07 7.41
N ALA A 208 1.08 14.03 6.80
CA ALA A 208 2.51 13.93 6.56
C ALA A 208 3.05 15.07 5.66
N VAL A 209 2.29 15.47 4.63
CA VAL A 209 2.68 16.56 3.72
C VAL A 209 2.48 17.93 4.35
N MET A 210 1.38 18.12 5.10
CA MET A 210 1.03 19.46 5.59
C MET A 210 1.71 19.84 6.89
N GLU A 211 1.93 18.88 7.79
CA GLU A 211 2.47 19.12 9.13
C GLU A 211 3.98 18.90 9.22
N ASP A 212 4.52 17.91 8.45
CA ASP A 212 5.93 17.49 8.57
C ASP A 212 6.73 17.55 7.27
N ASP A 213 6.19 18.22 6.25
CA ASP A 213 6.85 18.50 4.96
C ASP A 213 7.46 17.25 4.28
N TYR A 214 6.77 16.09 4.37
CA TYR A 214 7.15 14.89 3.63
C TYR A 214 6.63 14.92 2.20
N ALA A 215 7.31 14.15 1.34
CA ALA A 215 6.87 13.87 -0.04
C ALA A 215 6.14 12.53 -0.14
N ILE A 216 5.19 12.45 -1.07
CA ILE A 216 4.51 11.23 -1.51
C ILE A 216 5.02 10.87 -2.89
N ALA A 217 5.48 9.64 -3.09
CA ALA A 217 5.89 9.15 -4.41
C ALA A 217 4.77 8.38 -5.10
N TYR A 218 4.41 8.76 -6.31
CA TYR A 218 3.70 7.90 -7.25
C TYR A 218 4.73 7.24 -8.16
N VAL A 219 4.74 5.90 -8.19
CA VAL A 219 5.71 5.11 -8.94
C VAL A 219 5.00 4.37 -10.08
N ALA A 220 4.98 4.99 -11.27
CA ALA A 220 4.25 4.48 -12.43
C ALA A 220 4.79 3.14 -12.96
N ASP A 221 6.07 2.85 -12.73
CA ASP A 221 6.72 1.61 -13.15
C ASP A 221 6.53 0.46 -12.15
N ALA A 222 6.19 0.76 -10.90
CA ALA A 222 5.73 -0.22 -9.93
C ALA A 222 4.25 -0.53 -10.21
N LYS A 223 3.94 -1.72 -10.72
CA LYS A 223 2.62 -2.03 -11.29
C LYS A 223 1.95 -3.19 -10.56
N VAL A 224 0.67 -3.03 -10.26
CA VAL A 224 -0.21 -4.10 -9.81
C VAL A 224 -1.44 -4.22 -10.71
N ILE A 225 -1.90 -5.43 -10.96
CA ILE A 225 -3.18 -5.70 -11.65
C ILE A 225 -4.26 -5.69 -10.57
N HIS A 226 -5.14 -4.69 -10.62
CA HIS A 226 -6.23 -4.54 -9.68
C HIS A 226 -7.40 -3.84 -10.35
N SER A 227 -8.53 -4.51 -10.43
CA SER A 227 -9.79 -3.95 -10.93
C SER A 227 -10.98 -4.71 -10.39
N HIS A 228 -12.13 -4.07 -10.43
CA HIS A 228 -13.40 -4.61 -9.98
C HIS A 228 -14.42 -4.59 -11.13
N ASN A 229 -15.25 -5.62 -11.20
CA ASN A 229 -16.36 -5.70 -12.16
C ASN A 229 -17.66 -5.26 -11.47
N TYR A 230 -17.69 -4.02 -10.98
CA TYR A 230 -18.87 -3.47 -10.34
C TYR A 230 -19.98 -3.14 -11.38
N ASN A 231 -21.21 -3.48 -11.05
CA ASN A 231 -22.36 -2.92 -11.74
C ASN A 231 -22.59 -1.45 -11.31
N CYS A 232 -23.48 -0.72 -12.02
CA CYS A 232 -23.73 0.70 -11.76
C CYS A 232 -24.14 0.99 -10.31
N THR A 233 -24.97 0.12 -9.71
CA THR A 233 -25.43 0.28 -8.31
C THR A 233 -24.30 0.10 -7.31
N GLN A 234 -23.43 -0.89 -7.53
CA GLN A 234 -22.26 -1.12 -6.68
C GLN A 234 -21.27 0.04 -6.78
N GLN A 235 -21.04 0.53 -8.02
CA GLN A 235 -20.15 1.67 -8.24
C GLN A 235 -20.70 2.94 -7.59
N PHE A 236 -22.02 3.18 -7.69
CA PHE A 236 -22.64 4.33 -7.04
C PHE A 236 -22.49 4.27 -5.52
N LYS A 237 -22.80 3.14 -4.88
CA LYS A 237 -22.63 2.97 -3.44
C LYS A 237 -21.19 3.22 -3.00
N ARG A 238 -20.22 2.63 -3.70
CA ARG A 238 -18.80 2.83 -3.41
C ARG A 238 -18.39 4.30 -3.52
N ASN A 239 -18.82 5.00 -4.57
CA ASN A 239 -18.49 6.41 -4.76
C ASN A 239 -19.14 7.28 -3.68
N PHE A 240 -20.38 6.94 -3.26
CA PHE A 240 -21.05 7.60 -2.15
C PHE A 240 -20.26 7.44 -0.84
N ASP A 241 -19.89 6.20 -0.49
CA ASP A 241 -19.13 5.92 0.73
C ASP A 241 -17.74 6.62 0.71
N LEU A 242 -17.08 6.67 -0.44
CA LEU A 242 -15.83 7.42 -0.62
C LEU A 242 -16.03 8.93 -0.40
N ALA A 243 -17.12 9.51 -0.93
CA ALA A 243 -17.41 10.94 -0.77
C ALA A 243 -17.75 11.30 0.69
N VAL A 244 -18.47 10.42 1.41
CA VAL A 244 -18.77 10.61 2.83
C VAL A 244 -17.51 10.53 3.71
N SER A 245 -16.49 9.79 3.25
CA SER A 245 -15.22 9.60 3.97
C SER A 245 -14.20 10.72 3.72
N GLN A 246 -14.46 11.65 2.81
CA GLN A 246 -13.61 12.82 2.52
C GLN A 246 -13.99 14.02 3.37
#